data_585f06f92c86268c3d9ab578c499fb78
#
_entry.id   585f06f92c86268c3d9ab578c499fb78
#
_cell.length_a   1.000
_cell.length_b   1.000
_cell.length_c   1.000
_cell.angle_alpha   90.00
_cell.angle_beta   90.00
_cell.angle_gamma   90.00
#
_symmetry.space_group_name_H-M   'P 1'
#
loop_
_entity.id
_entity.type
_entity.pdbx_description
1 polymer ?
#
loop_
_entity_poly.entity_id
_entity_poly.type
_entity_poly.pdbx_seq_one_letter_code
_entity_poly.pdbx_strand_id
1 'polypeptide(L)'
;MINTTQNGSAVSGEVLTTKVTETAAPGLLRNAIDERIVKIRPMATPIDQLSRCGASRHCGAMKVEYYSVDVKPVSAKLIKAVDENVVNEGSDGNAVITVRTDSDAIFSATETVLVPSVNITGPDGNSQPMMMYVLGVEAGKGVRVAIPGVNEAEEGGLDCGTLPVGTELVRMGRAAAELDVQTAQFEALPVKKDNFCQIFKMQVEQSTLNKLANKEVGWTFSDQEEVAIIDMRQGMEKNFLFGRKLMFTDPVRHEEIYLTGGIWNQTSKSFSYNPKTLDAKTLVELCRKAFTGAGGNSRKILIGGSGLIEALSKISYDKNVEAGQTFAKWGIEFKEIRSNFGALYVVHSEIFDQCGHADDGMVIAPDCLTKYVHIPFKTDTLDLRRSGQRNSDAIVITEASCLVLRHPEAHMKVIAA
;
A
#
# COMPACT_ATOMS: atom_id res chain seq x y z
N MET A 1 42.91 -2.61 57.14
CA MET A 1 41.48 -2.76 57.49
C MET A 1 40.91 -1.37 57.59
N ILE A 2 39.95 -1.09 56.75
CA ILE A 2 39.21 0.21 56.83
C ILE A 2 38.23 0.08 57.93
N ASN A 3 38.46 0.77 59.06
CA ASN A 3 37.49 0.84 60.15
C ASN A 3 36.44 1.92 59.81
N THR A 4 35.30 1.50 59.33
CA THR A 4 34.12 2.36 59.19
C THR A 4 33.37 2.39 60.54
N THR A 5 33.38 3.51 61.24
CA THR A 5 32.54 3.74 62.38
C THR A 5 31.11 3.97 61.91
N GLN A 6 30.10 3.42 62.58
CA GLN A 6 28.66 3.53 62.25
C GLN A 6 28.13 4.97 62.23
N ASN A 7 28.86 5.97 62.65
CA ASN A 7 28.51 7.40 62.64
C ASN A 7 29.23 8.19 61.54
N GLY A 8 29.79 7.54 60.57
CA GLY A 8 30.06 8.11 59.25
C GLY A 8 31.21 9.14 59.19
N SER A 9 32.08 9.28 60.15
CA SER A 9 32.95 10.44 60.12
C SER A 9 34.45 10.25 60.26
N ALA A 10 35.00 9.05 60.30
CA ALA A 10 36.46 8.94 60.26
C ALA A 10 36.95 7.62 59.64
N VAL A 11 37.66 7.72 58.54
CA VAL A 11 38.57 6.69 58.03
C VAL A 11 39.92 7.02 58.62
N SER A 12 40.38 6.24 59.63
CA SER A 12 41.69 6.48 60.24
C SER A 12 42.81 5.73 59.51
N GLY A 13 43.86 6.45 59.18
CA GLY A 13 45.16 5.86 58.86
C GLY A 13 45.55 5.81 57.38
N GLU A 14 44.69 6.23 56.43
CA GLU A 14 45.05 6.28 55.02
C GLU A 14 44.66 7.61 54.35
N VAL A 15 45.37 7.97 53.28
CA VAL A 15 45.00 9.14 52.49
C VAL A 15 43.60 8.93 51.87
N LEU A 16 42.72 9.91 52.01
CA LEU A 16 41.38 9.85 51.43
C LEU A 16 41.46 9.85 49.92
N THR A 17 41.40 8.68 49.35
CA THR A 17 41.32 8.50 47.88
C THR A 17 39.87 8.30 47.42
N THR A 18 39.59 8.52 46.13
CA THR A 18 38.26 8.23 45.56
C THR A 18 37.78 6.82 45.86
N LYS A 19 38.70 5.82 45.78
CA LYS A 19 38.40 4.42 46.09
C LYS A 19 38.03 4.18 47.55
N VAL A 20 38.72 4.85 48.45
CA VAL A 20 38.43 4.79 49.93
C VAL A 20 37.07 5.47 50.20
N THR A 21 36.79 6.59 49.57
CA THR A 21 35.54 7.29 49.70
C THR A 21 34.36 6.48 49.14
N GLU A 22 34.52 5.83 47.98
CA GLU A 22 33.51 4.98 47.40
C GLU A 22 33.20 3.74 48.25
N THR A 23 34.23 3.17 48.92
CA THR A 23 34.04 1.99 49.76
C THR A 23 33.43 2.37 51.12
N ALA A 24 33.81 3.51 51.71
CA ALA A 24 33.34 3.97 53.04
C ALA A 24 32.00 4.68 53.01
N ALA A 25 31.73 5.39 51.95
CA ALA A 25 30.47 6.16 51.77
C ALA A 25 29.98 6.07 50.31
N PRO A 26 29.42 4.94 49.89
CA PRO A 26 28.87 4.78 48.55
C PRO A 26 27.78 5.80 48.31
N GLY A 27 27.91 6.62 47.32
CA GLY A 27 26.99 7.70 46.97
C GLY A 27 27.45 9.11 47.34
N LEU A 28 28.60 9.26 48.01
CA LEU A 28 29.20 10.59 48.28
C LEU A 28 29.89 11.13 46.99
N LEU A 29 30.44 10.25 46.17
CA LEU A 29 30.99 10.59 44.87
C LEU A 29 29.89 10.48 43.82
N ARG A 30 29.49 11.61 43.24
CA ARG A 30 28.59 11.60 42.10
C ARG A 30 29.35 11.24 40.85
N ASN A 31 28.86 10.26 40.13
CA ASN A 31 29.27 10.01 38.74
C ASN A 31 28.94 11.26 37.90
N ALA A 32 29.82 11.58 36.95
CA ALA A 32 29.51 12.62 35.97
C ALA A 32 28.35 12.09 35.11
N ILE A 33 27.15 12.58 35.39
CA ILE A 33 25.94 12.25 34.64
C ILE A 33 25.75 13.36 33.60
N ASP A 34 25.63 12.97 32.31
CA ASP A 34 25.23 13.91 31.28
C ASP A 34 23.75 14.29 31.52
N GLU A 35 23.49 15.53 31.84
CA GLU A 35 22.15 16.06 32.07
C GLU A 35 21.31 16.12 30.79
N ARG A 36 21.93 15.92 29.63
CA ARG A 36 21.26 15.93 28.33
C ARG A 36 20.72 14.54 28.01
N ILE A 37 19.41 14.44 27.94
CA ILE A 37 18.73 13.25 27.40
C ILE A 37 18.64 13.38 25.91
N VAL A 38 19.36 12.52 25.19
CA VAL A 38 19.22 12.41 23.73
C VAL A 38 18.02 11.53 23.43
N LYS A 39 17.00 12.13 22.87
CA LYS A 39 15.82 11.40 22.39
C LYS A 39 16.15 10.80 21.02
N ILE A 40 16.19 9.47 20.95
CA ILE A 40 16.31 8.76 19.69
C ILE A 40 14.94 8.87 19.01
N ARG A 41 14.91 9.58 17.89
CA ARG A 41 13.73 9.61 17.02
C ARG A 41 13.97 8.58 15.93
N PRO A 42 13.26 7.45 15.95
CA PRO A 42 13.31 6.54 14.81
C PRO A 42 12.82 7.30 13.56
N MET A 43 13.39 6.94 12.42
CA MET A 43 13.07 7.58 11.15
C MET A 43 11.55 7.59 10.93
N ALA A 44 11.11 8.73 10.49
CA ALA A 44 9.75 9.19 10.36
C ALA A 44 8.77 8.09 9.92
N THR A 45 7.57 8.21 10.41
CA THR A 45 6.39 7.47 9.98
C THR A 45 5.91 8.05 8.63
N PRO A 46 6.46 7.63 7.47
CA PRO A 46 6.24 8.32 6.20
C PRO A 46 4.78 8.26 5.74
N ILE A 47 4.09 7.15 5.98
CA ILE A 47 2.69 6.99 5.58
C ILE A 47 1.76 7.83 6.46
N ASP A 48 1.99 7.85 7.77
CA ASP A 48 1.21 8.73 8.67
C ASP A 48 1.42 10.21 8.29
N GLN A 49 2.65 10.61 7.99
CA GLN A 49 2.95 11.96 7.54
C GLN A 49 2.30 12.29 6.19
N LEU A 50 2.42 11.41 5.20
CA LEU A 50 1.76 11.56 3.90
C LEU A 50 0.24 11.63 4.05
N SER A 51 -0.34 10.80 4.92
CA SER A 51 -1.78 10.77 5.14
C SER A 51 -2.30 12.03 5.83
N ARG A 52 -1.51 12.66 6.69
CA ARG A 52 -1.84 13.94 7.34
C ARG A 52 -1.72 15.13 6.41
N CYS A 53 -0.74 15.10 5.51
CA CYS A 53 -0.52 16.15 4.52
C CYS A 53 -1.40 15.98 3.27
N GLY A 54 -1.94 14.79 3.05
CA GLY A 54 -2.79 14.43 1.93
C GLY A 54 -4.28 14.63 2.17
N ALA A 55 -5.11 13.89 1.43
CA ALA A 55 -6.55 13.95 1.57
C ALA A 55 -7.02 13.29 2.89
N SER A 56 -7.45 14.10 3.83
CA SER A 56 -8.09 13.67 5.08
C SER A 56 -9.58 13.96 5.03
N ARG A 57 -10.41 13.01 5.48
CA ARG A 57 -11.87 13.14 5.54
C ARG A 57 -12.38 12.71 6.90
N HIS A 58 -13.30 13.49 7.45
CA HIS A 58 -14.02 13.08 8.66
C HIS A 58 -15.05 11.99 8.32
N CYS A 59 -15.21 11.00 9.18
CA CYS A 59 -16.25 9.98 9.11
C CYS A 59 -17.05 9.89 10.40
N GLY A 60 -18.37 9.78 10.27
CA GLY A 60 -19.29 9.69 11.41
C GLY A 60 -19.44 8.30 12.01
N ALA A 61 -18.81 7.27 11.42
CA ALA A 61 -18.93 5.88 11.85
C ALA A 61 -17.57 5.17 11.86
N MET A 62 -17.45 4.13 12.69
CA MET A 62 -16.23 3.30 12.74
C MET A 62 -16.03 2.48 11.46
N LYS A 63 -17.10 2.10 10.78
CA LYS A 63 -17.06 1.45 9.47
C LYS A 63 -17.13 2.50 8.38
N VAL A 64 -16.09 2.59 7.57
CA VAL A 64 -16.01 3.48 6.42
C VAL A 64 -16.32 2.69 5.17
N GLU A 65 -17.37 3.09 4.46
CA GLU A 65 -17.73 2.52 3.18
C GLU A 65 -17.38 3.52 2.07
N TYR A 66 -16.74 3.03 1.03
CA TYR A 66 -16.34 3.84 -0.11
C TYR A 66 -16.60 3.10 -1.40
N TYR A 67 -16.88 3.90 -2.42
CA TYR A 67 -17.18 3.39 -3.74
C TYR A 67 -16.01 3.74 -4.67
N SER A 68 -15.55 2.77 -5.44
CA SER A 68 -14.63 3.00 -6.55
C SER A 68 -15.32 2.59 -7.84
N VAL A 69 -15.28 3.48 -8.81
CA VAL A 69 -15.67 3.16 -10.19
C VAL A 69 -14.37 2.96 -10.95
N ASP A 70 -14.19 1.77 -11.49
CA ASP A 70 -13.08 1.48 -12.37
C ASP A 70 -13.57 1.39 -13.81
N VAL A 71 -12.69 1.63 -14.75
CA VAL A 71 -12.99 1.37 -16.17
C VAL A 71 -13.13 -0.13 -16.33
N LYS A 72 -14.12 -0.59 -17.12
CA LYS A 72 -14.23 -2.02 -17.44
C LYS A 72 -12.86 -2.53 -17.91
N PRO A 73 -12.45 -3.75 -17.51
CA PRO A 73 -11.22 -4.35 -18.01
C PRO A 73 -11.11 -4.25 -19.54
N VAL A 74 -9.91 -3.91 -20.01
CA VAL A 74 -9.68 -3.71 -21.43
C VAL A 74 -9.55 -5.04 -22.18
N SER A 75 -9.09 -6.10 -21.51
CA SER A 75 -8.88 -7.41 -22.10
C SER A 75 -9.34 -8.55 -21.22
N ALA A 76 -9.62 -9.67 -21.84
CA ALA A 76 -9.90 -10.95 -21.19
C ALA A 76 -9.16 -12.08 -21.92
N LYS A 77 -8.92 -13.20 -21.24
CA LYS A 77 -8.21 -14.35 -21.79
C LYS A 77 -9.16 -15.49 -22.06
N LEU A 78 -8.94 -16.21 -23.16
CA LEU A 78 -9.67 -17.42 -23.48
C LEU A 78 -9.41 -18.51 -22.43
N ILE A 79 -10.48 -19.09 -21.88
CA ILE A 79 -10.42 -20.23 -20.96
C ILE A 79 -10.62 -21.56 -21.70
N LYS A 80 -11.14 -21.54 -22.91
CA LYS A 80 -11.35 -22.71 -23.76
C LYS A 80 -10.78 -22.42 -25.14
N ALA A 81 -10.02 -23.35 -25.70
CA ALA A 81 -9.57 -23.26 -27.06
C ALA A 81 -10.76 -23.29 -28.03
N VAL A 82 -10.65 -22.57 -29.13
CA VAL A 82 -11.61 -22.62 -30.25
C VAL A 82 -10.95 -23.41 -31.32
N ASP A 83 -11.51 -24.59 -31.61
CA ASP A 83 -11.04 -25.50 -32.64
C ASP A 83 -11.63 -25.09 -33.98
N GLU A 84 -11.09 -25.68 -35.09
CA GLU A 84 -11.39 -25.36 -36.45
C GLU A 84 -12.86 -25.58 -36.89
N ASN A 85 -13.68 -26.23 -36.07
CA ASN A 85 -15.09 -26.48 -36.36
C ASN A 85 -15.92 -25.22 -36.01
N VAL A 86 -15.92 -24.27 -36.91
CA VAL A 86 -16.74 -23.05 -36.76
C VAL A 86 -18.12 -23.31 -37.34
N VAL A 87 -19.13 -23.10 -36.51
CA VAL A 87 -20.52 -23.18 -36.95
C VAL A 87 -20.90 -21.82 -37.56
N ASN A 88 -21.11 -21.82 -38.87
CA ASN A 88 -21.65 -20.66 -39.59
C ASN A 88 -23.13 -20.54 -39.31
N GLU A 89 -23.53 -19.45 -38.61
CA GLU A 89 -24.93 -19.10 -38.39
C GLU A 89 -25.32 -17.80 -39.11
N GLY A 90 -24.56 -17.35 -40.10
CA GLY A 90 -24.83 -16.08 -40.78
C GLY A 90 -25.17 -16.27 -42.27
N SER A 91 -26.23 -15.63 -42.76
CA SER A 91 -26.60 -15.58 -44.15
C SER A 91 -25.64 -14.72 -45.03
N ASP A 92 -24.69 -14.03 -44.35
CA ASP A 92 -23.88 -12.96 -44.95
C ASP A 92 -22.39 -13.34 -45.15
N GLY A 93 -22.07 -14.64 -45.04
CA GLY A 93 -20.72 -15.14 -45.34
C GLY A 93 -19.64 -14.80 -44.29
N ASN A 94 -19.99 -14.33 -43.09
CA ASN A 94 -19.03 -14.12 -41.99
C ASN A 94 -19.04 -15.31 -41.06
N ALA A 95 -17.84 -15.76 -40.65
CA ALA A 95 -17.73 -16.83 -39.63
C ALA A 95 -18.21 -16.36 -38.28
N VAL A 96 -19.11 -17.09 -37.65
CA VAL A 96 -19.63 -16.81 -36.30
C VAL A 96 -19.17 -17.91 -35.35
N ILE A 97 -18.52 -17.50 -34.25
CA ILE A 97 -18.01 -18.41 -33.23
C ILE A 97 -18.47 -17.97 -31.84
N THR A 98 -18.49 -18.92 -30.90
CA THR A 98 -18.71 -18.62 -29.49
C THR A 98 -17.42 -18.84 -28.71
N VAL A 99 -16.90 -17.81 -28.11
CA VAL A 99 -15.68 -17.82 -27.33
C VAL A 99 -15.99 -17.74 -25.85
N ARG A 100 -15.26 -18.46 -25.00
CA ARG A 100 -15.35 -18.37 -23.54
C ARG A 100 -14.09 -17.77 -22.95
N THR A 101 -14.28 -16.73 -22.15
CA THR A 101 -13.19 -16.00 -21.52
C THR A 101 -13.27 -16.10 -19.99
N ASP A 102 -12.22 -15.69 -19.32
CA ASP A 102 -12.19 -15.54 -17.87
C ASP A 102 -13.16 -14.46 -17.35
N SER A 103 -13.62 -13.57 -18.22
CA SER A 103 -14.52 -12.46 -17.91
C SER A 103 -15.44 -12.11 -19.07
N ASP A 104 -16.39 -12.98 -19.42
CA ASP A 104 -17.33 -12.76 -20.54
C ASP A 104 -18.18 -11.47 -20.36
N ALA A 105 -18.46 -11.08 -19.12
CA ALA A 105 -19.28 -9.90 -18.79
C ALA A 105 -18.67 -8.55 -19.17
N ILE A 106 -17.38 -8.51 -19.52
CA ILE A 106 -16.76 -7.25 -19.96
C ILE A 106 -17.18 -6.84 -21.37
N PHE A 107 -17.59 -7.81 -22.20
CA PHE A 107 -17.99 -7.59 -23.59
C PHE A 107 -19.46 -7.17 -23.67
N SER A 108 -19.79 -6.39 -24.66
CA SER A 108 -21.15 -5.96 -24.96
C SER A 108 -21.41 -6.12 -26.46
N ALA A 109 -22.67 -6.31 -26.86
CA ALA A 109 -23.03 -6.32 -28.26
C ALA A 109 -22.56 -5.05 -28.97
N THR A 110 -22.24 -5.15 -30.24
CA THR A 110 -21.68 -4.09 -31.10
C THR A 110 -20.23 -3.66 -30.77
N GLU A 111 -19.56 -4.30 -29.83
CA GLU A 111 -18.14 -4.02 -29.56
C GLU A 111 -17.25 -4.76 -30.57
N THR A 112 -16.13 -4.12 -30.94
CA THR A 112 -15.05 -4.74 -31.69
C THR A 112 -13.97 -5.24 -30.74
N VAL A 113 -13.39 -6.39 -31.07
CA VAL A 113 -12.39 -7.06 -30.25
C VAL A 113 -11.19 -7.39 -31.12
N LEU A 114 -10.01 -7.00 -30.69
CA LEU A 114 -8.73 -7.31 -31.33
C LEU A 114 -8.12 -8.55 -30.69
N VAL A 115 -7.57 -9.44 -31.50
CA VAL A 115 -6.77 -10.60 -31.08
C VAL A 115 -5.32 -10.36 -31.50
N PRO A 116 -4.46 -9.73 -30.67
CA PRO A 116 -3.12 -9.30 -31.13
C PRO A 116 -2.17 -10.43 -31.50
N SER A 117 -2.41 -11.64 -30.97
CA SER A 117 -1.54 -12.81 -31.14
C SER A 117 -1.85 -13.62 -32.37
N VAL A 118 -2.96 -13.34 -33.08
CA VAL A 118 -3.43 -14.11 -34.21
C VAL A 118 -3.60 -13.16 -35.40
N ASN A 119 -3.00 -13.52 -36.53
CA ASN A 119 -3.17 -12.78 -37.79
C ASN A 119 -4.08 -13.58 -38.71
N ILE A 120 -4.90 -12.87 -39.44
CA ILE A 120 -5.71 -13.40 -40.53
C ILE A 120 -5.31 -12.71 -41.83
N THR A 121 -5.47 -13.42 -42.95
CA THR A 121 -5.30 -12.84 -44.29
C THR A 121 -6.62 -12.17 -44.68
N GLY A 122 -6.59 -10.84 -44.80
CA GLY A 122 -7.76 -10.08 -45.22
C GLY A 122 -8.07 -10.27 -46.71
N PRO A 123 -9.22 -9.73 -47.19
CA PRO A 123 -9.59 -9.78 -48.61
C PRO A 123 -8.53 -9.17 -49.57
N ASP A 124 -7.69 -8.29 -49.02
CA ASP A 124 -6.61 -7.61 -49.73
C ASP A 124 -5.32 -8.45 -49.86
N GLY A 125 -5.33 -9.68 -49.33
CA GLY A 125 -4.15 -10.56 -49.28
C GLY A 125 -3.11 -10.14 -48.24
N ASN A 126 -3.39 -9.12 -47.42
CA ASN A 126 -2.50 -8.64 -46.38
C ASN A 126 -2.77 -9.36 -45.06
N SER A 127 -1.69 -9.77 -44.38
CA SER A 127 -1.79 -10.33 -43.01
C SER A 127 -2.03 -9.21 -42.02
N GLN A 128 -3.15 -9.28 -41.27
CA GLN A 128 -3.55 -8.29 -40.27
C GLN A 128 -3.94 -8.99 -38.97
N PRO A 129 -3.79 -8.34 -37.78
CA PRO A 129 -4.30 -8.88 -36.55
C PRO A 129 -5.80 -9.17 -36.65
N MET A 130 -6.21 -10.33 -36.14
CA MET A 130 -7.59 -10.76 -36.18
C MET A 130 -8.49 -9.79 -35.41
N MET A 131 -9.57 -9.36 -36.03
CA MET A 131 -10.65 -8.59 -35.41
C MET A 131 -11.92 -9.40 -35.36
N MET A 132 -12.64 -9.27 -34.26
CA MET A 132 -13.95 -9.87 -34.06
C MET A 132 -14.99 -8.80 -33.76
N TYR A 133 -16.22 -9.06 -34.10
CA TYR A 133 -17.36 -8.22 -33.77
C TYR A 133 -18.33 -8.96 -32.86
N VAL A 134 -18.64 -8.38 -31.70
CA VAL A 134 -19.48 -9.00 -30.68
C VAL A 134 -20.94 -8.91 -31.09
N LEU A 135 -21.58 -10.03 -31.35
CA LEU A 135 -23.00 -10.15 -31.63
C LEU A 135 -23.85 -10.16 -30.35
N GLY A 136 -23.30 -10.73 -29.27
CA GLY A 136 -23.96 -10.79 -27.98
C GLY A 136 -23.20 -11.63 -26.97
N VAL A 137 -23.64 -11.53 -25.72
CA VAL A 137 -23.10 -12.31 -24.60
C VAL A 137 -24.22 -13.20 -24.04
N GLU A 138 -24.00 -14.50 -24.06
CA GLU A 138 -24.94 -15.48 -23.51
C GLU A 138 -24.43 -15.97 -22.14
N ALA A 139 -25.23 -15.72 -21.10
CA ALA A 139 -24.86 -16.10 -19.73
C ALA A 139 -24.57 -17.62 -19.65
N GLY A 140 -23.36 -17.97 -19.21
CA GLY A 140 -22.90 -19.35 -19.03
C GLY A 140 -22.46 -20.06 -20.32
N LYS A 141 -22.69 -19.51 -21.52
CA LYS A 141 -22.26 -20.08 -22.79
C LYS A 141 -21.04 -19.39 -23.37
N GLY A 142 -20.92 -18.08 -23.19
CA GLY A 142 -19.79 -17.29 -23.66
C GLY A 142 -20.19 -16.07 -24.50
N VAL A 143 -19.24 -15.52 -25.22
CA VAL A 143 -19.38 -14.35 -26.10
C VAL A 143 -19.51 -14.84 -27.51
N ARG A 144 -20.61 -14.50 -28.16
CA ARG A 144 -20.85 -14.81 -29.58
C ARG A 144 -20.27 -13.68 -30.43
N VAL A 145 -19.33 -14.03 -31.29
CA VAL A 145 -18.60 -13.07 -32.13
C VAL A 145 -18.63 -13.48 -33.60
N ALA A 146 -18.68 -12.49 -34.47
CA ALA A 146 -18.45 -12.64 -35.89
C ALA A 146 -17.02 -12.23 -36.24
N ILE A 147 -16.41 -12.91 -37.21
CA ILE A 147 -15.08 -12.59 -37.72
C ILE A 147 -15.25 -11.95 -39.09
N PRO A 148 -15.15 -10.62 -39.21
CA PRO A 148 -15.29 -9.93 -40.49
C PRO A 148 -14.17 -10.29 -41.46
N GLY A 149 -14.52 -10.51 -42.73
CA GLY A 149 -13.54 -10.77 -43.81
C GLY A 149 -13.06 -12.22 -43.92
N VAL A 150 -13.53 -13.11 -43.04
CA VAL A 150 -13.37 -14.55 -43.19
C VAL A 150 -14.69 -15.09 -43.70
N ASN A 151 -14.77 -15.29 -45.00
CA ASN A 151 -15.90 -15.93 -45.64
C ASN A 151 -15.90 -17.42 -45.29
N GLU A 152 -17.05 -18.09 -45.42
CA GLU A 152 -17.09 -19.54 -45.47
C GLU A 152 -16.08 -20.02 -46.53
N ALA A 153 -14.93 -20.43 -46.05
CA ALA A 153 -13.98 -21.04 -46.93
C ALA A 153 -14.59 -22.31 -47.53
N GLU A 154 -14.53 -22.44 -48.80
CA GLU A 154 -14.70 -23.69 -49.50
C GLU A 154 -13.93 -24.77 -48.71
N GLU A 155 -14.62 -25.69 -48.06
CA GLU A 155 -14.11 -26.85 -47.35
C GLU A 155 -12.89 -26.61 -46.41
N GLY A 156 -13.14 -26.19 -45.19
CA GLY A 156 -12.16 -26.39 -44.13
C GLY A 156 -11.74 -25.21 -43.28
N GLY A 157 -12.60 -24.77 -42.37
CA GLY A 157 -12.14 -24.07 -41.17
C GLY A 157 -11.73 -22.61 -41.34
N LEU A 158 -11.66 -21.92 -40.23
CA LEU A 158 -11.04 -20.60 -40.12
C LEU A 158 -9.58 -20.64 -40.59
N ASP A 159 -9.26 -19.85 -41.57
CA ASP A 159 -7.86 -19.64 -42.06
C ASP A 159 -6.98 -18.92 -40.99
N CYS A 160 -7.52 -18.73 -39.79
CA CYS A 160 -6.83 -18.15 -38.64
C CYS A 160 -6.22 -19.21 -37.68
N GLY A 161 -6.39 -20.50 -37.99
CA GLY A 161 -5.94 -21.59 -37.10
C GLY A 161 -6.72 -21.67 -35.79
N THR A 162 -6.29 -22.57 -34.93
CA THR A 162 -6.88 -22.75 -33.59
C THR A 162 -6.53 -21.59 -32.69
N LEU A 163 -7.52 -21.05 -31.95
CA LEU A 163 -7.27 -20.07 -30.91
C LEU A 163 -6.95 -20.81 -29.60
N PRO A 164 -5.70 -20.79 -29.12
CA PRO A 164 -5.31 -21.53 -27.94
C PRO A 164 -5.87 -20.90 -26.65
N VAL A 165 -5.96 -21.72 -25.59
CA VAL A 165 -6.26 -21.21 -24.25
C VAL A 165 -5.24 -20.17 -23.84
N GLY A 166 -5.69 -19.08 -23.24
CA GLY A 166 -4.84 -17.96 -22.81
C GLY A 166 -4.66 -16.87 -23.87
N THR A 167 -5.22 -17.04 -25.08
CA THR A 167 -5.26 -15.96 -26.09
C THR A 167 -5.95 -14.74 -25.52
N GLU A 168 -5.32 -13.58 -25.64
CA GLU A 168 -5.83 -12.31 -25.13
C GLU A 168 -6.77 -11.66 -26.16
N LEU A 169 -7.97 -11.32 -25.69
CA LEU A 169 -9.00 -10.60 -26.43
C LEU A 169 -9.08 -9.17 -25.91
N VAL A 170 -8.75 -8.20 -26.73
CA VAL A 170 -8.70 -6.77 -26.36
C VAL A 170 -9.91 -6.04 -26.90
N ARG A 171 -10.69 -5.42 -26.00
CA ARG A 171 -11.83 -4.57 -26.39
C ARG A 171 -11.34 -3.29 -27.04
N MET A 172 -11.88 -2.93 -28.19
CA MET A 172 -11.47 -1.74 -28.91
C MET A 172 -12.50 -0.61 -28.87
N GLY A 173 -13.78 -0.94 -28.77
CA GLY A 173 -14.84 0.03 -28.81
C GLY A 173 -16.06 -0.49 -29.59
N ARG A 174 -17.05 0.36 -29.79
CA ARG A 174 -18.29 -0.01 -30.46
C ARG A 174 -18.28 0.44 -31.92
N ALA A 175 -18.83 -0.40 -32.76
CA ALA A 175 -19.11 -0.07 -34.15
C ALA A 175 -20.62 -0.21 -34.39
N ALA A 176 -21.28 0.90 -34.76
CA ALA A 176 -22.70 0.95 -35.00
C ALA A 176 -22.98 1.02 -36.49
N ALA A 177 -24.12 0.50 -36.95
CA ALA A 177 -24.59 0.66 -38.31
C ALA A 177 -25.14 2.08 -38.53
N GLU A 178 -25.20 2.52 -39.79
CA GLU A 178 -25.68 3.87 -40.15
C GLU A 178 -27.09 4.17 -39.64
N LEU A 179 -27.94 3.17 -39.53
CA LEU A 179 -29.34 3.31 -39.09
C LEU A 179 -29.56 3.02 -37.61
N ASP A 180 -28.50 2.69 -36.88
CA ASP A 180 -28.62 2.41 -35.45
C ASP A 180 -28.90 3.69 -34.65
N VAL A 181 -30.08 3.77 -34.09
CA VAL A 181 -30.50 4.87 -33.19
C VAL A 181 -30.03 4.59 -31.74
N GLN A 182 -29.90 3.33 -31.37
CA GLN A 182 -29.52 2.90 -30.01
C GLN A 182 -28.41 1.85 -30.07
N THR A 183 -27.48 1.94 -29.14
CA THR A 183 -26.45 0.92 -28.90
C THR A 183 -26.69 0.26 -27.54
N ALA A 184 -26.07 -0.90 -27.31
CA ALA A 184 -26.14 -1.57 -26.02
C ALA A 184 -25.74 -0.61 -24.88
N GLN A 185 -26.49 -0.62 -23.78
CA GLN A 185 -26.24 0.27 -22.65
C GLN A 185 -24.87 0.00 -22.04
N PHE A 186 -24.14 1.07 -21.71
CA PHE A 186 -22.92 0.97 -20.95
C PHE A 186 -23.25 0.98 -19.45
N GLU A 187 -22.94 -0.12 -18.76
CA GLU A 187 -23.14 -0.25 -17.33
C GLU A 187 -21.79 -0.24 -16.63
N ALA A 188 -21.56 0.77 -15.81
CA ALA A 188 -20.46 0.81 -14.87
C ALA A 188 -21.04 1.14 -13.50
N LEU A 189 -21.17 0.13 -12.65
CA LEU A 189 -21.62 0.30 -11.28
C LEU A 189 -20.43 0.44 -10.35
N PRO A 190 -20.48 1.41 -9.43
CA PRO A 190 -19.44 1.55 -8.42
C PRO A 190 -19.43 0.34 -7.50
N VAL A 191 -18.23 -0.24 -7.34
CA VAL A 191 -18.01 -1.36 -6.41
C VAL A 191 -17.83 -0.81 -5.01
N LYS A 192 -18.65 -1.29 -4.09
CA LYS A 192 -18.59 -0.95 -2.67
C LYS A 192 -17.43 -1.71 -2.01
N LYS A 193 -16.55 -0.96 -1.36
CA LYS A 193 -15.52 -1.48 -0.47
C LYS A 193 -15.65 -0.83 0.89
N ASP A 194 -15.12 -1.46 1.91
CA ASP A 194 -15.16 -0.93 3.27
C ASP A 194 -13.86 -1.17 4.04
N ASN A 195 -13.60 -0.33 5.02
CA ASN A 195 -12.53 -0.48 5.99
C ASN A 195 -13.02 -0.04 7.38
N PHE A 196 -12.32 -0.45 8.45
CA PHE A 196 -12.64 -0.07 9.82
C PHE A 196 -11.66 0.99 10.32
N CYS A 197 -12.18 2.00 11.00
CA CYS A 197 -11.38 2.90 11.82
C CYS A 197 -10.96 2.16 13.09
N GLN A 198 -9.66 2.12 13.36
CA GLN A 198 -9.12 1.57 14.59
C GLN A 198 -8.91 2.68 15.59
N ILE A 199 -9.28 2.44 16.85
CA ILE A 199 -9.01 3.36 17.95
C ILE A 199 -7.58 3.09 18.44
N PHE A 200 -6.72 4.08 18.26
CA PHE A 200 -5.39 4.10 18.84
C PHE A 200 -5.42 4.92 20.12
N LYS A 201 -4.98 4.35 21.22
CA LYS A 201 -5.03 4.98 22.51
C LYS A 201 -3.77 4.68 23.30
N MET A 202 -3.20 5.71 23.93
CA MET A 202 -2.06 5.60 24.82
C MET A 202 -2.26 6.44 26.06
N GLN A 203 -1.82 5.95 27.19
CA GLN A 203 -1.91 6.66 28.46
C GLN A 203 -0.54 6.77 29.11
N VAL A 204 -0.23 7.96 29.58
CA VAL A 204 0.94 8.25 30.42
C VAL A 204 0.43 8.73 31.77
N GLU A 205 0.84 8.09 32.84
CA GLU A 205 0.42 8.43 34.21
C GLU A 205 1.63 8.72 35.09
N GLN A 206 1.57 9.78 35.85
CA GLN A 206 2.62 10.16 36.80
C GLN A 206 2.03 10.49 38.16
N SER A 207 2.60 9.89 39.21
CA SER A 207 2.18 10.18 40.60
C SER A 207 2.67 11.57 41.07
N THR A 208 1.94 12.18 42.00
CA THR A 208 2.32 13.47 42.57
C THR A 208 3.71 13.42 43.19
N LEU A 209 4.06 12.34 43.88
CA LEU A 209 5.40 12.19 44.49
C LEU A 209 6.50 12.17 43.44
N ASN A 210 6.29 11.49 42.32
CA ASN A 210 7.28 11.44 41.23
C ASN A 210 7.45 12.81 40.51
N LYS A 211 6.42 13.66 40.53
CA LYS A 211 6.53 15.05 40.02
C LYS A 211 7.37 15.93 40.95
N LEU A 212 7.28 15.72 42.24
CA LEU A 212 8.00 16.49 43.26
C LEU A 212 9.42 15.95 43.51
N ALA A 213 9.72 14.74 43.11
CA ALA A 213 11.03 14.13 43.30
C ALA A 213 12.12 14.87 42.49
N ASN A 214 13.22 15.17 43.19
CA ASN A 214 14.42 15.67 42.52
C ASN A 214 15.01 14.55 41.65
N LYS A 215 15.11 14.79 40.35
CA LYS A 215 15.69 13.84 39.40
C LYS A 215 17.12 14.27 39.07
N GLU A 216 18.02 13.30 39.02
CA GLU A 216 19.42 13.55 38.62
C GLU A 216 19.52 14.03 37.17
N VAL A 217 18.56 13.63 36.33
CA VAL A 217 18.45 14.01 34.93
C VAL A 217 17.13 14.73 34.73
N GLY A 218 17.15 15.78 33.92
CA GLY A 218 15.97 16.63 33.64
C GLY A 218 14.91 15.92 32.77
N TRP A 219 14.31 14.83 33.32
CA TRP A 219 13.21 14.10 32.64
C TRP A 219 11.87 14.57 33.14
N THR A 220 11.10 15.20 32.26
CA THR A 220 9.81 15.79 32.58
C THR A 220 8.63 14.90 32.13
N PHE A 221 7.44 15.22 32.59
CA PHE A 221 6.20 14.56 32.15
C PHE A 221 5.92 14.83 30.66
N SER A 222 6.27 16.02 30.18
CA SER A 222 6.15 16.37 28.75
C SER A 222 7.09 15.54 27.87
N ASP A 223 8.30 15.20 28.36
CA ASP A 223 9.20 14.32 27.62
C ASP A 223 8.64 12.92 27.46
N GLN A 224 7.99 12.43 28.52
CA GLN A 224 7.30 11.13 28.49
C GLN A 224 6.10 11.14 27.52
N GLU A 225 5.35 12.23 27.47
CA GLU A 225 4.26 12.44 26.52
C GLU A 225 4.78 12.41 25.07
N GLU A 226 5.88 13.13 24.79
CA GLU A 226 6.46 13.15 23.44
C GLU A 226 6.88 11.75 22.98
N VAL A 227 7.54 10.98 23.83
CA VAL A 227 7.93 9.59 23.52
C VAL A 227 6.69 8.71 23.29
N ALA A 228 5.65 8.86 24.10
CA ALA A 228 4.40 8.13 23.95
C ALA A 228 3.70 8.46 22.61
N ILE A 229 3.70 9.72 22.19
CA ILE A 229 3.16 10.14 20.90
C ILE A 229 3.93 9.47 19.74
N ILE A 230 5.26 9.42 19.82
CA ILE A 230 6.09 8.78 18.79
C ILE A 230 5.77 7.29 18.70
N ASP A 231 5.71 6.60 19.84
CA ASP A 231 5.39 5.17 19.87
C ASP A 231 3.99 4.86 19.33
N MET A 232 2.98 5.66 19.73
CA MET A 232 1.63 5.54 19.19
C MET A 232 1.60 5.72 17.67
N ARG A 233 2.33 6.70 17.12
CA ARG A 233 2.39 6.93 15.67
C ARG A 233 3.08 5.80 14.92
N GLN A 234 4.12 5.21 15.49
CA GLN A 234 4.74 4.00 14.93
C GLN A 234 3.76 2.82 14.93
N GLY A 235 3.01 2.64 16.00
CA GLY A 235 1.95 1.64 16.07
C GLY A 235 0.86 1.87 15.01
N MET A 236 0.47 3.13 14.79
CA MET A 236 -0.47 3.51 13.74
C MET A 236 0.09 3.18 12.35
N GLU A 237 1.34 3.55 12.08
CA GLU A 237 2.02 3.26 10.81
C GLU A 237 2.05 1.76 10.49
N LYS A 238 2.40 0.91 11.48
CA LYS A 238 2.40 -0.56 11.34
C LYS A 238 1.02 -1.08 10.96
N ASN A 239 -0.03 -0.59 11.63
CA ASN A 239 -1.40 -0.98 11.34
C ASN A 239 -1.89 -0.44 9.99
N PHE A 240 -1.52 0.78 9.61
CA PHE A 240 -1.87 1.35 8.30
C PHE A 240 -1.19 0.62 7.15
N LEU A 241 0.01 0.09 7.35
CA LEU A 241 0.71 -0.71 6.35
C LEU A 241 0.19 -2.15 6.29
N PHE A 242 0.29 -2.88 7.40
CA PHE A 242 0.17 -4.34 7.44
C PHE A 242 -1.05 -4.84 8.20
N GLY A 243 -1.86 -3.96 8.78
CA GLY A 243 -3.03 -4.34 9.56
C GLY A 243 -3.98 -5.27 8.82
N ARG A 244 -4.65 -6.14 9.55
CA ARG A 244 -5.70 -7.01 9.02
C ARG A 244 -7.07 -6.46 9.38
N LYS A 245 -7.92 -6.25 8.38
CA LYS A 245 -9.31 -5.84 8.58
C LYS A 245 -10.07 -6.96 9.32
N LEU A 246 -10.45 -6.67 10.56
CA LEU A 246 -11.19 -7.62 11.39
C LEU A 246 -12.03 -6.85 12.42
N MET A 247 -13.14 -7.42 12.80
CA MET A 247 -13.94 -7.04 13.96
C MET A 247 -14.06 -8.26 14.86
N PHE A 248 -13.78 -8.12 16.13
CA PHE A 248 -13.94 -9.20 17.10
C PHE A 248 -14.39 -8.65 18.45
N THR A 249 -15.00 -9.51 19.26
CA THR A 249 -15.38 -9.16 20.64
C THR A 249 -14.26 -9.58 21.57
N ASP A 250 -13.78 -8.64 22.39
CA ASP A 250 -12.80 -8.93 23.44
C ASP A 250 -13.38 -9.95 24.43
N PRO A 251 -12.74 -11.11 24.63
CA PRO A 251 -13.26 -12.18 25.49
C PRO A 251 -13.30 -11.79 26.98
N VAL A 252 -12.55 -10.76 27.38
CA VAL A 252 -12.46 -10.31 28.78
C VAL A 252 -13.41 -9.15 29.08
N ARG A 253 -13.48 -8.19 28.14
CA ARG A 253 -14.27 -6.96 28.32
C ARG A 253 -15.65 -7.06 27.70
N HIS A 254 -15.89 -8.01 26.82
CA HIS A 254 -17.10 -8.18 26.02
C HIS A 254 -17.45 -6.96 25.15
N GLU A 255 -16.43 -6.22 24.73
CA GLU A 255 -16.53 -5.05 23.86
C GLU A 255 -16.09 -5.38 22.46
N GLU A 256 -16.70 -4.71 21.48
CA GLU A 256 -16.32 -4.84 20.07
C GLU A 256 -15.05 -4.05 19.77
N ILE A 257 -14.05 -4.72 19.19
CA ILE A 257 -12.79 -4.14 18.75
C ILE A 257 -12.71 -4.18 17.25
N TYR A 258 -12.45 -3.01 16.65
CA TYR A 258 -12.28 -2.83 15.23
C TYR A 258 -10.81 -2.68 14.89
N LEU A 259 -10.30 -3.52 14.00
CA LEU A 259 -8.94 -3.47 13.46
C LEU A 259 -8.97 -2.96 12.03
N THR A 260 -8.10 -2.00 11.73
CA THR A 260 -8.01 -1.42 10.38
C THR A 260 -7.32 -2.36 9.41
N GLY A 261 -7.82 -2.42 8.18
CA GLY A 261 -7.13 -3.10 7.08
C GLY A 261 -6.01 -2.24 6.53
N GLY A 262 -4.79 -2.75 6.58
CA GLY A 262 -3.60 -2.08 6.07
C GLY A 262 -3.60 -1.98 4.54
N ILE A 263 -2.92 -0.97 4.02
CA ILE A 263 -2.85 -0.69 2.58
C ILE A 263 -2.16 -1.84 1.81
N TRP A 264 -1.22 -2.55 2.44
CA TRP A 264 -0.60 -3.74 1.87
C TRP A 264 -1.63 -4.78 1.42
N ASN A 265 -2.65 -5.00 2.22
CA ASN A 265 -3.69 -5.98 1.94
C ASN A 265 -4.81 -5.47 1.02
N GLN A 266 -4.83 -4.17 0.71
CA GLN A 266 -5.85 -3.56 -0.14
C GLN A 266 -5.52 -3.63 -1.64
N THR A 267 -4.25 -3.88 -2.03
CA THR A 267 -3.83 -4.03 -3.43
C THR A 267 -3.51 -5.47 -3.79
N SER A 268 -3.91 -5.88 -4.99
CA SER A 268 -3.63 -7.19 -5.59
C SER A 268 -2.39 -7.18 -6.49
N LYS A 269 -2.08 -6.02 -7.10
CA LYS A 269 -0.98 -5.87 -8.05
C LYS A 269 0.36 -6.04 -7.33
N SER A 270 1.21 -6.93 -7.82
CA SER A 270 2.54 -7.20 -7.24
C SER A 270 3.62 -7.27 -8.32
N PHE A 271 4.82 -6.92 -7.95
CA PHE A 271 6.03 -7.08 -8.74
C PHE A 271 7.04 -7.84 -7.90
N SER A 272 7.50 -8.99 -8.41
CA SER A 272 8.54 -9.78 -7.74
C SER A 272 9.89 -9.49 -8.36
N TYR A 273 10.92 -9.37 -7.52
CA TYR A 273 12.29 -9.11 -7.94
C TYR A 273 13.26 -9.90 -7.07
N ASN A 274 14.46 -10.12 -7.56
CA ASN A 274 15.53 -10.75 -6.78
C ASN A 274 16.46 -9.66 -6.24
N PRO A 275 16.63 -9.51 -4.91
CA PRO A 275 17.47 -8.47 -4.33
C PRO A 275 18.95 -8.53 -4.76
N LYS A 276 19.44 -9.73 -5.09
CA LYS A 276 20.84 -9.94 -5.49
C LYS A 276 21.14 -9.57 -6.95
N THR A 277 20.12 -9.57 -7.81
CA THR A 277 20.25 -9.36 -9.25
C THR A 277 19.45 -8.17 -9.74
N LEU A 278 19.08 -7.25 -8.85
CA LEU A 278 18.35 -6.04 -9.22
C LEU A 278 19.27 -5.13 -10.07
N ASP A 279 18.92 -4.97 -11.33
CA ASP A 279 19.63 -4.17 -12.31
C ASP A 279 18.74 -3.05 -12.88
N ALA A 280 19.32 -2.20 -13.72
CA ALA A 280 18.59 -1.12 -14.38
C ALA A 280 17.44 -1.62 -15.27
N LYS A 281 17.54 -2.83 -15.85
CA LYS A 281 16.49 -3.41 -16.68
C LYS A 281 15.28 -3.80 -15.82
N THR A 282 15.51 -4.48 -14.73
CA THR A 282 14.46 -4.83 -13.75
C THR A 282 13.78 -3.59 -13.19
N LEU A 283 14.54 -2.50 -12.96
CA LEU A 283 13.97 -1.22 -12.53
C LEU A 283 13.07 -0.59 -13.60
N VAL A 284 13.45 -0.67 -14.88
CA VAL A 284 12.59 -0.22 -16.00
C VAL A 284 11.32 -1.06 -16.06
N GLU A 285 11.40 -2.37 -15.86
CA GLU A 285 10.23 -3.26 -15.81
C GLU A 285 9.31 -2.93 -14.63
N LEU A 286 9.88 -2.66 -13.45
CA LEU A 286 9.14 -2.18 -12.30
C LEU A 286 8.39 -0.87 -12.63
N CYS A 287 9.08 0.10 -13.23
CA CYS A 287 8.46 1.36 -13.66
C CYS A 287 7.36 1.11 -14.69
N ARG A 288 7.62 0.29 -15.71
CA ARG A 288 6.61 -0.09 -16.71
C ARG A 288 5.38 -0.65 -16.00
N LYS A 289 5.54 -1.66 -15.16
CA LYS A 289 4.40 -2.28 -14.46
C LYS A 289 3.68 -1.33 -13.51
N ALA A 290 4.42 -0.43 -12.86
CA ALA A 290 3.85 0.55 -11.95
C ALA A 290 2.98 1.62 -12.66
N PHE A 291 3.39 2.08 -13.84
CA PHE A 291 2.76 3.21 -14.52
C PHE A 291 1.85 2.82 -15.69
N THR A 292 1.83 1.54 -16.12
CA THR A 292 0.96 1.08 -17.21
C THR A 292 -0.32 0.42 -16.69
N GLY A 293 -1.32 0.35 -17.57
CA GLY A 293 -2.66 -0.16 -17.24
C GLY A 293 -3.49 0.88 -16.50
N ALA A 294 -4.24 0.48 -15.48
CA ALA A 294 -4.98 1.37 -14.58
C ALA A 294 -4.05 2.14 -13.62
N GLY A 295 -2.85 2.45 -14.06
CA GLY A 295 -1.76 2.98 -13.24
C GLY A 295 -1.98 4.39 -12.67
N GLY A 296 -2.95 5.15 -13.18
CA GLY A 296 -3.25 6.48 -12.65
C GLY A 296 -2.16 7.52 -12.97
N ASN A 297 -1.70 8.26 -11.96
CA ASN A 297 -0.80 9.38 -12.12
C ASN A 297 0.63 8.95 -12.52
N SER A 298 1.34 9.82 -13.26
CA SER A 298 2.74 9.67 -13.65
C SER A 298 3.74 9.91 -12.50
N ARG A 299 3.28 10.23 -11.30
CA ARG A 299 4.09 10.47 -10.11
C ARG A 299 3.64 9.53 -9.01
N LYS A 300 4.55 8.67 -8.53
CA LYS A 300 4.26 7.71 -7.47
C LYS A 300 5.37 7.70 -6.42
N ILE A 301 5.03 7.22 -5.23
CA ILE A 301 5.95 7.09 -4.12
C ILE A 301 6.23 5.59 -3.92
N LEU A 302 7.50 5.21 -3.90
CA LEU A 302 7.95 3.88 -3.47
C LEU A 302 8.43 3.98 -2.03
N ILE A 303 7.73 3.33 -1.13
CA ILE A 303 8.12 3.19 0.27
C ILE A 303 8.61 1.76 0.45
N GLY A 304 9.78 1.59 1.03
CA GLY A 304 10.34 0.26 1.22
C GLY A 304 11.30 0.14 2.39
N GLY A 305 11.64 -1.09 2.73
CA GLY A 305 12.61 -1.42 3.77
C GLY A 305 14.06 -1.19 3.33
N SER A 306 14.96 -1.35 4.28
CA SER A 306 16.40 -1.08 4.10
C SER A 306 17.03 -1.92 3.00
N GLY A 307 16.69 -3.20 2.87
CA GLY A 307 17.23 -4.10 1.87
C GLY A 307 16.83 -3.69 0.44
N LEU A 308 15.55 -3.32 0.22
CA LEU A 308 15.13 -2.80 -1.08
C LEU A 308 15.86 -1.50 -1.43
N ILE A 309 15.99 -0.56 -0.48
CA ILE A 309 16.69 0.71 -0.68
C ILE A 309 18.18 0.50 -0.96
N GLU A 310 18.82 -0.45 -0.26
CA GLU A 310 20.19 -0.84 -0.51
C GLU A 310 20.36 -1.41 -1.92
N ALA A 311 19.49 -2.33 -2.34
CA ALA A 311 19.50 -2.91 -3.67
C ALA A 311 19.34 -1.82 -4.76
N LEU A 312 18.39 -0.90 -4.59
CA LEU A 312 18.20 0.24 -5.49
C LEU A 312 19.41 1.19 -5.53
N SER A 313 20.11 1.35 -4.41
CA SER A 313 21.27 2.23 -4.33
C SER A 313 22.53 1.66 -5.01
N LYS A 314 22.61 0.35 -5.17
CA LYS A 314 23.69 -0.36 -5.86
C LYS A 314 23.56 -0.35 -7.39
N ILE A 315 22.42 0.05 -7.92
CA ILE A 315 22.17 0.08 -9.37
C ILE A 315 23.01 1.17 -10.02
N SER A 316 23.76 0.79 -11.06
CA SER A 316 24.37 1.75 -11.97
C SER A 316 23.29 2.27 -12.93
N TYR A 317 22.99 3.56 -12.86
CA TYR A 317 21.96 4.16 -13.69
C TYR A 317 22.46 4.31 -15.13
N ASP A 318 21.75 3.68 -16.06
CA ASP A 318 21.93 3.86 -17.51
C ASP A 318 21.17 5.09 -18.00
N LYS A 319 21.44 5.50 -19.26
CA LYS A 319 20.83 6.68 -19.92
C LYS A 319 19.28 6.72 -19.90
N ASN A 320 18.63 5.60 -19.65
CA ASN A 320 17.16 5.49 -19.66
C ASN A 320 16.50 5.67 -18.28
N VAL A 321 17.31 5.71 -17.21
CA VAL A 321 16.87 5.94 -15.86
C VAL A 321 17.82 6.94 -15.20
N GLU A 322 17.34 8.11 -14.92
CA GLU A 322 18.12 9.17 -14.29
C GLU A 322 17.86 9.18 -12.79
N ALA A 323 18.94 9.26 -12.00
CA ALA A 323 18.84 9.64 -10.61
C ALA A 323 18.48 11.13 -10.55
N GLY A 324 17.26 11.42 -10.13
CA GLY A 324 16.78 12.79 -9.93
C GLY A 324 17.37 13.43 -8.68
N GLN A 325 16.93 14.63 -8.39
CA GLN A 325 17.35 15.37 -7.22
C GLN A 325 16.76 14.79 -5.93
N THR A 326 17.53 14.84 -4.85
CA THR A 326 16.99 14.60 -3.50
C THR A 326 16.34 15.90 -3.02
N PHE A 327 15.10 15.83 -2.55
CA PHE A 327 14.42 16.97 -1.95
C PHE A 327 13.67 16.56 -0.69
N ALA A 328 13.58 17.49 0.26
CA ALA A 328 12.80 17.28 1.48
C ALA A 328 11.44 17.97 1.36
N LYS A 329 10.38 17.22 1.63
CA LYS A 329 9.01 17.74 1.70
C LYS A 329 8.26 17.08 2.83
N TRP A 330 7.54 17.86 3.63
CA TRP A 330 6.80 17.38 4.80
C TRP A 330 7.65 16.62 5.84
N GLY A 331 8.94 16.98 5.95
CA GLY A 331 9.87 16.29 6.85
C GLY A 331 10.34 14.90 6.39
N ILE A 332 10.04 14.52 5.14
CA ILE A 332 10.49 13.29 4.50
C ILE A 332 11.48 13.65 3.39
N GLU A 333 12.58 12.92 3.33
CA GLU A 333 13.53 13.01 2.22
C GLU A 333 13.13 12.05 1.10
N PHE A 334 12.98 12.58 -0.10
CA PHE A 334 12.62 11.85 -1.30
C PHE A 334 13.81 11.81 -2.25
N LYS A 335 14.15 10.62 -2.72
CA LYS A 335 15.07 10.41 -3.84
C LYS A 335 14.25 10.15 -5.09
N GLU A 336 14.37 11.02 -6.08
CA GLU A 336 13.64 10.88 -7.33
C GLU A 336 14.36 9.92 -8.28
N ILE A 337 13.62 8.99 -8.87
CA ILE A 337 14.04 8.14 -9.99
C ILE A 337 13.13 8.48 -11.15
N ARG A 338 13.69 8.98 -12.25
CA ARG A 338 12.96 9.31 -13.47
C ARG A 338 13.09 8.22 -14.49
N SER A 339 12.00 7.84 -15.09
CA SER A 339 11.92 6.93 -16.23
C SER A 339 11.01 7.52 -17.32
N ASN A 340 11.05 6.96 -18.52
CA ASN A 340 10.14 7.36 -19.59
C ASN A 340 8.66 7.12 -19.25
N PHE A 341 8.37 6.28 -18.25
CA PHE A 341 7.01 5.97 -17.81
C PHE A 341 6.49 6.95 -16.75
N GLY A 342 7.37 7.60 -16.00
CA GLY A 342 7.02 8.51 -14.93
C GLY A 342 8.12 8.68 -13.89
N ALA A 343 7.82 9.43 -12.84
CA ALA A 343 8.71 9.70 -11.72
C ALA A 343 8.33 8.88 -10.49
N LEU A 344 9.30 8.16 -9.93
CA LEU A 344 9.17 7.36 -8.72
C LEU A 344 9.96 8.03 -7.59
N TYR A 345 9.28 8.38 -6.52
CA TYR A 345 9.85 9.01 -5.34
C TYR A 345 10.11 7.95 -4.29
N VAL A 346 11.37 7.67 -4.01
CA VAL A 346 11.80 6.59 -3.12
C VAL A 346 11.96 7.13 -1.70
N VAL A 347 11.37 6.42 -0.75
CA VAL A 347 11.40 6.73 0.69
C VAL A 347 11.75 5.47 1.47
N HIS A 348 12.70 5.55 2.37
CA HIS A 348 12.99 4.51 3.33
C HIS A 348 11.99 4.54 4.49
N SER A 349 11.52 3.37 4.92
CA SER A 349 10.68 3.21 6.10
C SER A 349 11.20 2.07 6.98
N GLU A 350 11.67 2.41 8.18
CA GLU A 350 12.10 1.42 9.19
C GLU A 350 10.98 0.46 9.62
N ILE A 351 9.73 0.85 9.41
CA ILE A 351 8.57 0.01 9.75
C ILE A 351 8.54 -1.27 8.91
N PHE A 352 8.98 -1.21 7.65
CA PHE A 352 9.11 -2.41 6.83
C PHE A 352 10.13 -3.38 7.45
N ASP A 353 11.28 -2.88 7.91
CA ASP A 353 12.32 -3.68 8.58
C ASP A 353 11.80 -4.31 9.87
N GLN A 354 11.12 -3.52 10.71
CA GLN A 354 10.55 -3.98 11.97
C GLN A 354 9.44 -5.02 11.79
N CYS A 355 8.73 -5.01 10.66
CA CYS A 355 7.68 -5.96 10.35
C CYS A 355 8.14 -7.18 9.56
N GLY A 356 9.46 -7.35 9.33
CA GLY A 356 10.02 -8.50 8.61
C GLY A 356 9.93 -8.40 7.08
N HIS A 357 9.72 -7.19 6.54
CA HIS A 357 9.61 -6.86 5.12
C HIS A 357 10.79 -6.00 4.64
N ALA A 358 12.01 -6.25 5.14
CA ALA A 358 13.18 -5.43 4.85
C ALA A 358 13.49 -5.30 3.36
N ASP A 359 13.27 -6.37 2.60
CA ASP A 359 13.50 -6.42 1.16
C ASP A 359 12.26 -6.03 0.32
N ASP A 360 11.15 -5.74 0.99
CA ASP A 360 9.89 -5.44 0.33
C ASP A 360 9.62 -3.94 0.27
N GLY A 361 8.68 -3.56 -0.57
CA GLY A 361 8.22 -2.18 -0.70
C GLY A 361 6.84 -2.08 -1.31
N MET A 362 6.32 -0.87 -1.33
CA MET A 362 5.03 -0.56 -1.91
C MET A 362 5.08 0.72 -2.74
N VAL A 363 4.61 0.63 -3.97
CA VAL A 363 4.40 1.79 -4.83
C VAL A 363 2.99 2.33 -4.60
N ILE A 364 2.89 3.58 -4.21
CA ILE A 364 1.64 4.25 -3.86
C ILE A 364 1.42 5.45 -4.78
N ALA A 365 0.20 5.62 -5.26
CA ALA A 365 -0.26 6.83 -5.90
C ALA A 365 -0.83 7.77 -4.81
N PRO A 366 -0.19 8.90 -4.49
CA PRO A 366 -0.60 9.75 -3.36
C PRO A 366 -2.02 10.28 -3.50
N ASP A 367 -2.45 10.58 -4.72
CA ASP A 367 -3.79 11.11 -5.01
C ASP A 367 -4.91 10.10 -4.73
N CYS A 368 -4.56 8.81 -4.67
CA CYS A 368 -5.49 7.72 -4.39
C CYS A 368 -5.43 7.23 -2.94
N LEU A 369 -4.63 7.86 -2.08
CA LEU A 369 -4.55 7.58 -0.66
C LEU A 369 -5.44 8.55 0.10
N THR A 370 -6.35 8.05 0.92
CA THR A 370 -7.25 8.89 1.73
C THR A 370 -7.27 8.40 3.16
N LYS A 371 -7.02 9.29 4.12
CA LYS A 371 -7.19 9.04 5.55
C LYS A 371 -8.62 9.39 5.96
N TYR A 372 -9.32 8.45 6.57
CA TYR A 372 -10.60 8.70 7.22
C TYR A 372 -10.38 8.79 8.73
N VAL A 373 -10.88 9.86 9.32
CA VAL A 373 -10.71 10.17 10.74
C VAL A 373 -12.07 10.21 11.40
N HIS A 374 -12.30 9.30 12.34
CA HIS A 374 -13.51 9.27 13.17
C HIS A 374 -13.34 10.12 14.42
N ILE A 375 -12.24 9.90 15.15
CA ILE A 375 -11.83 10.72 16.28
C ILE A 375 -10.51 11.38 15.89
N PRO A 376 -10.45 12.73 15.82
CA PRO A 376 -9.20 13.42 15.53
C PRO A 376 -8.18 13.19 16.64
N PHE A 377 -6.91 13.29 16.30
CA PHE A 377 -5.83 13.23 17.28
C PHE A 377 -6.09 14.27 18.37
N LYS A 378 -6.19 13.81 19.61
CA LYS A 378 -6.39 14.66 20.79
C LYS A 378 -5.63 14.11 21.98
N THR A 379 -5.25 15.02 22.85
CA THR A 379 -4.63 14.73 24.13
C THR A 379 -5.54 15.27 25.23
N ASP A 380 -6.03 14.38 26.07
CA ASP A 380 -6.89 14.72 27.19
C ASP A 380 -6.09 14.56 28.51
N THR A 381 -6.03 15.59 29.33
CA THR A 381 -5.42 15.53 30.65
C THR A 381 -6.48 15.15 31.69
N LEU A 382 -6.22 14.08 32.44
CA LEU A 382 -7.09 13.57 33.48
C LEU A 382 -6.45 13.81 34.87
N ASP A 383 -7.14 14.55 35.72
CA ASP A 383 -6.78 14.68 37.12
C ASP A 383 -7.48 13.56 37.95
N LEU A 384 -6.75 12.46 38.11
CA LEU A 384 -7.28 11.29 38.83
C LEU A 384 -7.42 11.51 40.34
N ARG A 385 -6.79 12.56 40.91
CA ARG A 385 -6.94 12.97 42.29
C ARG A 385 -8.34 13.52 42.55
N ARG A 386 -8.86 14.36 41.63
CA ARG A 386 -10.22 14.91 41.76
C ARG A 386 -11.30 13.85 41.66
N SER A 387 -11.05 12.78 40.92
CA SER A 387 -11.97 11.64 40.82
C SER A 387 -11.90 10.71 42.03
N GLY A 388 -10.95 10.92 42.97
CA GLY A 388 -10.75 10.07 44.15
C GLY A 388 -10.19 8.66 43.83
N GLN A 389 -9.77 8.40 42.59
CA GLN A 389 -9.30 7.08 42.19
C GLN A 389 -7.83 6.85 42.56
N ARG A 390 -6.95 7.82 42.21
CA ARG A 390 -5.50 7.72 42.43
C ARG A 390 -4.87 9.09 42.63
N ASN A 391 -3.76 9.15 43.41
CA ASN A 391 -2.99 10.38 43.54
C ASN A 391 -1.99 10.57 42.39
N SER A 392 -2.52 10.72 41.19
CA SER A 392 -1.76 10.85 39.97
C SER A 392 -2.50 11.73 38.96
N ASP A 393 -1.75 12.27 37.99
CA ASP A 393 -2.27 12.89 36.79
C ASP A 393 -1.96 12.00 35.60
N ALA A 394 -2.88 11.87 34.67
CA ALA A 394 -2.72 11.09 33.46
C ALA A 394 -2.97 11.94 32.21
N ILE A 395 -2.23 11.65 31.17
CA ILE A 395 -2.49 12.16 29.82
C ILE A 395 -2.95 10.97 28.97
N VAL A 396 -4.09 11.12 28.34
CA VAL A 396 -4.65 10.13 27.43
C VAL A 396 -4.63 10.68 26.02
N ILE A 397 -3.87 10.03 25.16
CA ILE A 397 -3.75 10.34 23.75
C ILE A 397 -4.67 9.42 22.98
N THR A 398 -5.51 9.96 22.12
CA THR A 398 -6.50 9.18 21.37
C THR A 398 -6.59 9.65 19.94
N GLU A 399 -6.65 8.71 18.98
CA GLU A 399 -7.03 8.93 17.60
C GLU A 399 -7.79 7.70 17.09
N ALA A 400 -8.87 7.90 16.33
CA ALA A 400 -9.53 6.81 15.62
C ALA A 400 -9.55 7.11 14.13
N SER A 401 -8.83 6.31 13.37
CA SER A 401 -8.64 6.55 11.93
C SER A 401 -8.35 5.27 11.15
N CYS A 402 -8.47 5.35 9.84
CA CYS A 402 -8.07 4.30 8.90
C CYS A 402 -7.53 4.90 7.60
N LEU A 403 -6.75 4.12 6.88
CA LEU A 403 -6.29 4.44 5.53
C LEU A 403 -7.03 3.61 4.48
N VAL A 404 -7.38 4.26 3.40
CA VAL A 404 -8.07 3.65 2.27
C VAL A 404 -7.32 3.94 0.99
N LEU A 405 -7.07 2.89 0.21
CA LEU A 405 -6.60 2.98 -1.17
C LEU A 405 -7.81 3.02 -2.10
N ARG A 406 -7.97 4.15 -2.77
CA ARG A 406 -8.87 4.23 -3.92
C ARG A 406 -8.14 3.70 -5.13
N HIS A 407 -8.84 3.03 -6.04
CA HIS A 407 -8.23 2.42 -7.22
C HIS A 407 -7.04 1.51 -6.88
N PRO A 408 -7.28 0.31 -6.32
CA PRO A 408 -6.21 -0.60 -5.87
C PRO A 408 -5.19 -0.95 -6.96
N GLU A 409 -5.59 -0.95 -8.22
CA GLU A 409 -4.72 -1.21 -9.38
C GLU A 409 -3.70 -0.09 -9.66
N ALA A 410 -3.94 1.12 -9.11
CA ALA A 410 -2.97 2.22 -9.18
C ALA A 410 -1.78 2.01 -8.23
N HIS A 411 -1.87 1.06 -7.32
CA HIS A 411 -0.84 0.73 -6.33
C HIS A 411 -0.23 -0.63 -6.63
N MET A 412 0.98 -0.87 -6.14
CA MET A 412 1.68 -2.13 -6.42
C MET A 412 2.58 -2.51 -5.24
N LYS A 413 2.55 -3.79 -4.86
CA LYS A 413 3.55 -4.37 -3.94
C LYS A 413 4.83 -4.67 -4.72
N VAL A 414 5.96 -4.44 -4.11
CA VAL A 414 7.29 -4.87 -4.58
C VAL A 414 7.78 -5.91 -3.58
N ILE A 415 7.95 -7.15 -4.02
CA ILE A 415 8.18 -8.30 -3.16
C ILE A 415 9.49 -8.95 -3.59
N ALA A 416 10.37 -9.22 -2.63
CA ALA A 416 11.57 -10.02 -2.85
C ALA A 416 11.19 -11.49 -3.10
N ALA A 417 11.80 -12.11 -4.12
CA ALA A 417 11.56 -13.50 -4.55
C ALA A 417 12.74 -14.41 -4.18
#